data_d39c9b3d1fd1c4a3a8775596bfa8f9aa
#
_entry.id   d39c9b3d1fd1c4a3a8775596bfa8f9aa
#
_cell.length_a   1.000
_cell.length_b   1.000
_cell.length_c   1.000
_cell.angle_alpha   90.00
_cell.angle_beta   90.00
_cell.angle_gamma   90.00
#
_symmetry.space_group_name_H-M   'P 1'
#
loop_
_entity.id
_entity.type
_entity.pdbx_description
1 polymer ?
#
loop_
_entity_poly.entity_id
_entity_poly.type
_entity_poly.pdbx_seq_one_letter_code
_entity_poly.pdbx_strand_id
1 'polypeptide(L)'
;MTATNSVCFMRVYGGQFLKTHSYWYDYLAKHPKAGRPNHQGIPEGPSRGHWDNEYARSVGVPAAYDYGPERIAWLCTLATYWAGDHGTLRKLNVTLRRFNLQGDLTTLAGHVTSKAEVDGKSVVRAEISATDQRGIVTAAGEVEIELPRKTDGEKPR
;
A
#
# COMPACT_ATOMS: atom_id res chain seq x y z
N MET A 1 3.64 1.32 -11.76
CA MET A 1 3.36 -0.04 -11.25
C MET A 1 3.04 -0.97 -12.42
N THR A 2 3.49 -2.19 -12.40
CA THR A 2 3.19 -3.20 -13.43
C THR A 2 2.21 -4.24 -12.90
N ALA A 3 1.44 -4.90 -13.78
CA ALA A 3 0.57 -6.01 -13.39
C ALA A 3 1.37 -7.14 -12.70
N THR A 4 2.61 -7.36 -13.12
CA THR A 4 3.52 -8.34 -12.51
C THR A 4 3.80 -8.02 -11.04
N ASN A 5 4.07 -6.75 -10.72
CA ASN A 5 4.32 -6.34 -9.33
C ASN A 5 3.10 -6.57 -8.45
N SER A 6 1.90 -6.21 -8.92
CA SER A 6 0.66 -6.47 -8.18
C SER A 6 0.41 -7.97 -7.97
N VAL A 7 0.62 -8.80 -8.97
CA VAL A 7 0.49 -10.26 -8.85
C VAL A 7 1.50 -10.83 -7.86
N CYS A 8 2.76 -10.40 -7.92
CA CYS A 8 3.79 -10.83 -6.97
C CYS A 8 3.43 -10.42 -5.55
N PHE A 9 3.03 -9.16 -5.35
CA PHE A 9 2.62 -8.66 -4.05
C PHE A 9 1.43 -9.44 -3.48
N MET A 10 0.40 -9.66 -4.29
CA MET A 10 -0.76 -10.47 -3.92
C MET A 10 -0.39 -11.90 -3.54
N ARG A 11 0.54 -12.53 -4.25
CA ARG A 11 1.02 -13.88 -3.94
C ARG A 11 1.83 -13.93 -2.65
N VAL A 12 2.66 -12.94 -2.38
CA VAL A 12 3.50 -12.89 -1.18
C VAL A 12 2.67 -12.57 0.06
N TYR A 13 1.85 -11.52 0.01
CA TYR A 13 0.95 -11.18 1.11
C TYR A 13 -0.30 -12.06 1.15
N GLY A 14 -0.75 -12.49 -0.02
CA GLY A 14 -1.85 -13.42 -0.18
C GLY A 14 -1.45 -14.89 0.03
N GLY A 15 -0.35 -15.19 0.69
CA GLY A 15 -0.08 -16.55 1.18
C GLY A 15 -1.24 -17.10 2.02
N GLN A 16 -2.04 -16.21 2.58
CA GLN A 16 -3.36 -16.54 3.09
C GLN A 16 -4.32 -17.00 1.98
N PHE A 17 -4.30 -16.42 0.80
CA PHE A 17 -5.15 -16.81 -0.33
C PHE A 17 -4.76 -18.17 -0.92
N LEU A 18 -3.51 -18.57 -0.89
CA LEU A 18 -3.11 -19.92 -1.30
C LEU A 18 -3.59 -20.98 -0.30
N LYS A 19 -3.60 -20.66 1.00
CA LYS A 19 -4.25 -21.49 2.01
C LYS A 19 -5.78 -21.43 1.92
N THR A 20 -6.33 -20.41 1.29
CA THR A 20 -7.76 -20.14 1.19
C THR A 20 -8.36 -20.54 -0.16
N HIS A 21 -7.61 -21.23 -1.02
CA HIS A 21 -8.17 -21.73 -2.27
C HIS A 21 -9.41 -22.62 -2.00
N SER A 22 -9.36 -23.47 -0.99
CA SER A 22 -10.51 -24.25 -0.52
C SER A 22 -11.63 -23.35 0.02
N TYR A 23 -11.31 -22.33 0.81
CA TYR A 23 -12.31 -21.39 1.33
C TYR A 23 -13.01 -20.59 0.23
N TRP A 24 -12.31 -20.25 -0.84
CA TRP A 24 -12.92 -19.57 -1.97
C TRP A 24 -13.98 -20.44 -2.65
N TYR A 25 -13.70 -21.70 -2.89
CA TYR A 25 -14.69 -22.63 -3.45
C TYR A 25 -15.84 -22.92 -2.49
N ASP A 26 -15.56 -23.06 -1.19
CA ASP A 26 -16.60 -23.19 -0.16
C ASP A 26 -17.48 -21.95 -0.07
N TYR A 27 -16.88 -20.78 -0.22
CA TYR A 27 -17.61 -19.51 -0.29
C TYR A 27 -18.46 -19.41 -1.56
N LEU A 28 -17.93 -19.77 -2.71
CA LEU A 28 -18.66 -19.79 -3.97
C LEU A 28 -19.83 -20.79 -3.97
N ALA A 29 -19.69 -21.95 -3.32
CA ALA A 29 -20.78 -22.90 -3.17
C ALA A 29 -21.99 -22.29 -2.45
N LYS A 30 -21.75 -21.39 -1.50
CA LYS A 30 -22.79 -20.65 -0.76
C LYS A 30 -23.21 -19.35 -1.47
N HIS A 31 -22.34 -18.77 -2.27
CA HIS A 31 -22.52 -17.47 -2.93
C HIS A 31 -22.11 -17.56 -4.41
N PRO A 32 -22.84 -18.30 -5.27
CA PRO A 32 -22.43 -18.59 -6.64
C PRO A 32 -22.28 -17.34 -7.54
N LYS A 33 -22.92 -16.22 -7.14
CA LYS A 33 -22.81 -14.94 -7.87
C LYS A 33 -21.58 -14.11 -7.49
N ALA A 34 -20.80 -14.51 -6.49
CA ALA A 34 -19.63 -13.76 -6.03
C ALA A 34 -18.42 -13.91 -6.97
N GLY A 35 -18.33 -15.02 -7.72
CA GLY A 35 -17.28 -15.24 -8.70
C GLY A 35 -17.71 -14.87 -10.12
N ARG A 36 -16.82 -14.24 -10.88
CA ARG A 36 -17.00 -14.02 -12.31
C ARG A 36 -16.11 -14.97 -13.09
N PRO A 37 -16.62 -15.67 -14.10
CA PRO A 37 -15.79 -16.58 -14.88
C PRO A 37 -14.69 -15.80 -15.62
N ASN A 38 -13.47 -16.34 -15.63
CA ASN A 38 -12.41 -15.90 -16.53
C ASN A 38 -12.62 -16.45 -17.93
N HIS A 39 -11.65 -16.21 -18.85
CA HIS A 39 -11.69 -16.72 -20.24
C HIS A 39 -11.73 -18.26 -20.34
N GLN A 40 -11.39 -18.99 -19.29
CA GLN A 40 -11.43 -20.44 -19.19
C GLN A 40 -12.71 -20.95 -18.48
N GLY A 41 -13.64 -20.04 -18.12
CA GLY A 41 -14.86 -20.39 -17.39
C GLY A 41 -14.65 -20.62 -15.89
N ILE A 42 -13.45 -20.37 -15.35
CA ILE A 42 -13.14 -20.56 -13.93
C ILE A 42 -13.62 -19.34 -13.14
N PRO A 43 -14.45 -19.51 -12.10
CA PRO A 43 -14.91 -18.39 -11.29
C PRO A 43 -13.77 -17.81 -10.45
N GLU A 44 -13.52 -16.52 -10.62
CA GLU A 44 -12.49 -15.76 -9.91
C GLU A 44 -13.09 -14.65 -9.04
N GLY A 45 -12.41 -14.36 -7.93
CA GLY A 45 -12.82 -13.33 -6.99
C GLY A 45 -12.44 -11.91 -7.42
N PRO A 46 -12.82 -10.91 -6.60
CA PRO A 46 -12.59 -9.49 -6.90
C PRO A 46 -11.11 -9.11 -7.01
N SER A 47 -10.21 -9.91 -6.47
CA SER A 47 -8.76 -9.70 -6.58
C SER A 47 -8.26 -9.69 -8.04
N ARG A 48 -9.01 -10.26 -8.98
CA ARG A 48 -8.71 -10.24 -10.41
C ARG A 48 -8.56 -8.81 -10.97
N GLY A 49 -9.26 -7.84 -10.42
CA GLY A 49 -9.11 -6.43 -10.80
C GLY A 49 -7.70 -5.84 -10.63
N HIS A 50 -6.83 -6.50 -9.86
CA HIS A 50 -5.45 -6.04 -9.65
C HIS A 50 -4.48 -6.38 -10.79
N TRP A 51 -4.89 -7.22 -11.75
CA TRP A 51 -4.03 -7.61 -12.89
C TRP A 51 -4.76 -7.76 -14.23
N ASP A 52 -6.10 -7.80 -14.22
CA ASP A 52 -6.91 -7.96 -15.41
C ASP A 52 -7.67 -6.68 -15.73
N ASN A 53 -7.25 -6.02 -16.82
CA ASN A 53 -7.85 -4.77 -17.28
C ASN A 53 -9.33 -4.92 -17.70
N GLU A 54 -9.70 -6.04 -18.31
CA GLU A 54 -11.08 -6.27 -18.75
C GLU A 54 -11.99 -6.47 -17.55
N TYR A 55 -11.53 -7.26 -16.58
CA TYR A 55 -12.26 -7.43 -15.33
C TYR A 55 -12.39 -6.11 -14.58
N ALA A 56 -11.32 -5.32 -14.45
CA ALA A 56 -11.35 -4.02 -13.79
C ALA A 56 -12.39 -3.10 -14.44
N ARG A 57 -12.42 -3.02 -15.77
CA ARG A 57 -13.44 -2.24 -16.51
C ARG A 57 -14.86 -2.77 -16.29
N SER A 58 -15.03 -4.08 -16.21
CA SER A 58 -16.35 -4.69 -15.96
C SER A 58 -16.94 -4.34 -14.59
N VAL A 59 -16.09 -3.92 -13.64
CA VAL A 59 -16.50 -3.48 -12.29
C VAL A 59 -16.38 -1.96 -12.10
N GLY A 60 -16.20 -1.21 -13.20
CA GLY A 60 -16.24 0.24 -13.21
C GLY A 60 -14.90 0.95 -12.94
N VAL A 61 -13.77 0.22 -12.98
CA VAL A 61 -12.43 0.79 -12.84
C VAL A 61 -11.75 0.83 -14.20
N PRO A 62 -11.11 1.95 -14.62
CA PRO A 62 -10.60 2.12 -15.98
C PRO A 62 -9.54 1.10 -16.42
N ALA A 63 -8.75 0.58 -15.49
CA ALA A 63 -7.70 -0.40 -15.71
C ALA A 63 -7.44 -1.22 -14.44
N ALA A 64 -6.62 -2.25 -14.53
CA ALA A 64 -6.12 -2.96 -13.37
C ALA A 64 -5.45 -1.95 -12.40
N TYR A 65 -5.62 -2.18 -11.13
CA TYR A 65 -5.23 -1.23 -10.08
C TYR A 65 -4.42 -1.90 -8.99
N ASP A 66 -3.68 -1.11 -8.24
CA ASP A 66 -2.85 -1.57 -7.15
C ASP A 66 -3.67 -2.22 -6.02
N TYR A 67 -2.98 -3.01 -5.23
CA TYR A 67 -3.53 -3.54 -4.00
C TYR A 67 -3.29 -2.54 -2.86
N GLY A 68 -4.36 -2.15 -2.14
CA GLY A 68 -4.27 -1.10 -1.12
C GLY A 68 -3.13 -1.26 -0.09
N PRO A 69 -2.90 -2.45 0.49
CA PRO A 69 -1.73 -2.71 1.35
C PRO A 69 -0.37 -2.43 0.69
N GLU A 70 -0.25 -2.55 -0.62
CA GLU A 70 0.98 -2.21 -1.34
C GLU A 70 1.32 -0.71 -1.20
N ARG A 71 0.33 0.18 -1.35
CA ARG A 71 0.53 1.63 -1.12
C ARG A 71 0.87 1.95 0.33
N ILE A 72 0.26 1.26 1.28
CA ILE A 72 0.62 1.41 2.69
C ILE A 72 2.07 1.00 2.90
N ALA A 73 2.52 -0.10 2.27
CA ALA A 73 3.89 -0.55 2.32
C ALA A 73 4.86 0.46 1.70
N TRP A 74 4.51 1.11 0.57
CA TRP A 74 5.34 2.16 -0.03
C TRP A 74 5.51 3.37 0.90
N LEU A 75 4.43 3.83 1.53
CA LEU A 75 4.49 4.94 2.48
C LEU A 75 5.25 4.56 3.77
N CYS A 76 5.12 3.31 4.22
CA CYS A 76 5.93 2.77 5.30
C CYS A 76 7.43 2.76 4.92
N THR A 77 7.77 2.32 3.71
CA THR A 77 9.13 2.33 3.19
C THR A 77 9.69 3.75 3.10
N LEU A 78 8.91 4.72 2.61
CA LEU A 78 9.31 6.14 2.62
C LEU A 78 9.67 6.60 4.04
N ALA A 79 8.81 6.31 5.00
CA ALA A 79 8.99 6.73 6.39
C ALA A 79 10.23 6.08 7.04
N THR A 80 10.41 4.78 6.86
CA THR A 80 11.54 4.05 7.42
C THR A 80 12.86 4.39 6.72
N TYR A 81 12.85 4.60 5.40
CA TYR A 81 14.01 5.07 4.66
C TYR A 81 14.46 6.46 5.14
N TRP A 82 13.52 7.39 5.34
CA TRP A 82 13.81 8.70 5.87
C TRP A 82 14.32 8.66 7.32
N ALA A 83 13.77 7.77 8.15
CA ALA A 83 14.18 7.57 9.54
C ALA A 83 15.61 7.05 9.66
N GLY A 84 16.09 6.30 8.66
CA GLY A 84 17.40 5.63 8.68
C GLY A 84 17.46 4.46 9.68
N ASP A 85 18.64 3.87 9.81
CA ASP A 85 18.86 2.64 10.60
C ASP A 85 18.64 2.83 12.12
N HIS A 86 18.77 4.05 12.61
CA HIS A 86 18.64 4.36 14.03
C HIS A 86 17.28 4.97 14.40
N GLY A 87 16.43 5.23 13.40
CA GLY A 87 15.08 5.70 13.62
C GLY A 87 14.09 4.56 13.83
N THR A 88 13.03 4.81 14.57
CA THR A 88 11.97 3.82 14.81
C THR A 88 10.64 4.39 14.38
N LEU A 89 9.97 3.72 13.46
CA LEU A 89 8.59 4.02 13.09
C LEU A 89 7.67 3.62 14.25
N ARG A 90 7.05 4.60 14.92
CA ARG A 90 6.18 4.37 16.07
C ARG A 90 4.72 4.20 15.66
N LYS A 91 4.28 4.98 14.67
CA LYS A 91 2.90 4.97 14.19
C LYS A 91 2.84 5.33 12.72
N LEU A 92 1.98 4.64 12.00
CA LEU A 92 1.63 4.94 10.62
C LEU A 92 0.11 4.88 10.48
N ASN A 93 -0.48 5.97 10.01
CA ASN A 93 -1.91 6.08 9.76
C ASN A 93 -2.10 6.50 8.29
N VAL A 94 -2.75 5.67 7.48
CA VAL A 94 -2.90 5.90 6.04
C VAL A 94 -4.35 5.73 5.63
N THR A 95 -4.86 6.71 4.88
CA THR A 95 -6.16 6.63 4.20
C THR A 95 -5.93 6.47 2.70
N LEU A 96 -6.47 5.40 2.13
CA LEU A 96 -6.50 5.17 0.69
C LEU A 96 -7.66 5.98 0.08
N ARG A 97 -7.38 6.77 -0.96
CA ARG A 97 -8.36 7.73 -1.53
C ARG A 97 -8.80 7.39 -2.94
N ARG A 98 -7.88 6.99 -3.81
CA ARG A 98 -8.11 6.66 -5.22
C ARG A 98 -7.27 5.46 -5.58
N PHE A 99 -7.59 4.78 -6.65
CA PHE A 99 -6.76 3.71 -7.19
C PHE A 99 -5.53 4.28 -7.89
N ASN A 100 -4.39 3.61 -7.75
CA ASN A 100 -3.31 3.73 -8.72
C ASN A 100 -3.59 2.69 -9.80
N LEU A 101 -3.63 3.13 -11.04
CA LEU A 101 -3.89 2.24 -12.16
C LEU A 101 -2.59 1.64 -12.69
N GLN A 102 -2.70 0.51 -13.36
CA GLN A 102 -1.57 -0.08 -14.06
C GLN A 102 -0.95 0.94 -15.03
N GLY A 103 0.36 1.15 -14.91
CA GLY A 103 1.08 2.14 -15.69
C GLY A 103 1.20 3.53 -15.05
N ASP A 104 0.48 3.80 -13.96
CA ASP A 104 0.64 5.06 -13.24
C ASP A 104 2.03 5.18 -12.61
N LEU A 105 2.60 6.37 -12.69
CA LEU A 105 3.78 6.79 -11.92
C LEU A 105 3.30 7.39 -10.60
N THR A 106 3.77 6.83 -9.49
CA THR A 106 3.41 7.30 -8.16
C THR A 106 4.61 7.97 -7.49
N THR A 107 4.44 9.22 -7.11
CA THR A 107 5.40 9.98 -6.32
C THR A 107 5.02 9.89 -4.84
N LEU A 108 5.98 9.52 -4.00
CA LEU A 108 5.83 9.50 -2.55
C LEU A 108 6.50 10.75 -1.97
N ALA A 109 5.81 11.45 -1.08
CA ALA A 109 6.32 12.65 -0.44
C ALA A 109 5.99 12.66 1.06
N GLY A 110 6.83 13.33 1.84
CA GLY A 110 6.61 13.57 3.26
C GLY A 110 6.93 15.00 3.66
N HIS A 111 6.17 15.55 4.58
CA HIS A 111 6.35 16.88 5.14
C HIS A 111 6.32 16.82 6.67
N VAL A 112 7.42 17.23 7.31
CA VAL A 112 7.50 17.29 8.78
C VAL A 112 6.59 18.39 9.31
N THR A 113 5.65 18.02 10.16
CA THR A 113 4.68 18.94 10.76
C THR A 113 5.05 19.35 12.16
N SER A 114 5.71 18.47 12.93
CA SER A 114 6.13 18.81 14.27
C SER A 114 7.32 17.97 14.75
N LYS A 115 8.03 18.51 15.72
CA LYS A 115 9.07 17.82 16.51
C LYS A 115 8.78 18.02 17.96
N ALA A 116 8.80 16.98 18.75
CA ALA A 116 8.51 16.99 20.17
C ALA A 116 9.42 16.03 20.94
N GLU A 117 9.52 16.24 22.22
CA GLU A 117 10.04 15.26 23.15
C GLU A 117 8.86 14.57 23.85
N VAL A 118 8.79 13.24 23.75
CA VAL A 118 7.76 12.40 24.35
C VAL A 118 8.46 11.30 25.16
N ASP A 119 8.22 11.26 26.46
CA ASP A 119 8.84 10.29 27.37
C ASP A 119 10.38 10.24 27.26
N GLY A 120 11.01 11.42 27.15
CA GLY A 120 12.46 11.54 27.01
C GLY A 120 13.01 11.16 25.64
N LYS A 121 12.18 10.95 24.62
CA LYS A 121 12.53 10.54 23.26
C LYS A 121 12.19 11.63 22.25
N SER A 122 13.05 11.83 21.26
CA SER A 122 12.80 12.78 20.18
C SER A 122 11.84 12.18 19.16
N VAL A 123 10.65 12.71 19.04
CA VAL A 123 9.60 12.24 18.14
C VAL A 123 9.31 13.30 17.08
N VAL A 124 9.31 12.87 15.83
CA VAL A 124 8.92 13.68 14.68
C VAL A 124 7.58 13.18 14.15
N ARG A 125 6.68 14.12 13.87
CA ARG A 125 5.45 13.86 13.11
C ARG A 125 5.59 14.42 11.71
N ALA A 126 5.10 13.67 10.73
CA ALA A 126 5.07 14.10 9.35
C ALA A 126 3.78 13.68 8.69
N GLU A 127 3.29 14.51 7.78
CA GLU A 127 2.31 14.13 6.79
C GLU A 127 3.01 13.43 5.64
N ILE A 128 2.39 12.36 5.12
CA ILE A 128 2.90 11.58 4.00
C ILE A 128 1.82 11.38 2.96
N SER A 129 2.22 11.32 1.70
CA SER A 129 1.28 11.14 0.59
C SER A 129 1.88 10.34 -0.56
N ALA A 130 0.99 9.69 -1.31
CA ALA A 130 1.25 9.09 -2.61
C ALA A 130 0.39 9.82 -3.65
N THR A 131 1.04 10.36 -4.68
CA THR A 131 0.38 11.17 -5.72
C THR A 131 0.73 10.62 -7.09
N ASP A 132 -0.25 10.49 -7.98
CA ASP A 132 -0.02 10.03 -9.35
C ASP A 132 0.55 11.14 -10.24
N GLN A 133 0.93 10.81 -11.47
CA GLN A 133 1.49 11.76 -12.45
C GLN A 133 0.50 12.87 -12.87
N ARG A 134 -0.78 12.74 -12.55
CA ARG A 134 -1.83 13.75 -12.82
C ARG A 134 -2.03 14.70 -11.64
N GLY A 135 -1.26 14.52 -10.54
CA GLY A 135 -1.40 15.30 -9.32
C GLY A 135 -2.53 14.81 -8.40
N ILE A 136 -3.11 13.64 -8.66
CA ILE A 136 -4.18 13.08 -7.83
C ILE A 136 -3.56 12.36 -6.63
N VAL A 137 -3.93 12.76 -5.42
CA VAL A 137 -3.53 12.09 -4.18
C VAL A 137 -4.29 10.76 -4.07
N THR A 138 -3.56 9.66 -4.20
CA THR A 138 -4.11 8.30 -4.16
C THR A 138 -4.11 7.69 -2.76
N ALA A 139 -3.17 8.13 -1.91
CA ALA A 139 -3.16 7.84 -0.48
C ALA A 139 -2.54 9.02 0.28
N ALA A 140 -2.98 9.23 1.52
CA ALA A 140 -2.39 10.22 2.41
C ALA A 140 -2.50 9.77 3.86
N GLY A 141 -1.62 10.26 4.71
CA GLY A 141 -1.62 9.88 6.11
C GLY A 141 -0.62 10.63 6.95
N GLU A 142 -0.46 10.15 8.16
CA GLU A 142 0.46 10.69 9.15
C GLU A 142 1.37 9.61 9.68
N VAL A 143 2.58 10.00 10.06
CA VAL A 143 3.57 9.13 10.64
C VAL A 143 4.20 9.76 11.86
N GLU A 144 4.46 8.93 12.87
CA GLU A 144 5.29 9.28 14.03
C GLU A 144 6.57 8.45 14.00
N ILE A 145 7.70 9.13 14.06
CA ILE A 145 9.03 8.52 13.99
C ILE A 145 9.84 9.00 15.19
N GLU A 146 10.36 8.04 15.94
CA GLU A 146 11.36 8.29 16.96
C GLU A 146 12.74 8.36 16.29
N LEU A 147 13.45 9.45 16.54
CA LEU A 147 14.81 9.65 16.04
C LEU A 147 15.80 9.61 17.20
N PRO A 148 17.03 9.14 16.97
CA PRO A 148 18.08 9.23 17.96
C PRO A 148 18.37 10.69 18.31
N ARG A 149 18.69 10.97 19.57
CA ARG A 149 19.20 12.28 19.95
C ARG A 149 20.57 12.48 19.35
N LYS A 150 20.80 13.66 18.80
CA LYS A 150 22.14 14.07 18.42
C LYS A 150 22.95 14.25 19.70
N THR A 151 23.94 13.43 19.94
CA THR A 151 24.92 13.63 21.00
C THR A 151 25.85 14.76 20.59
N ASP A 152 26.12 15.71 21.49
CA ASP A 152 27.06 16.80 21.23
C ASP A 152 28.42 16.21 20.86
N GLY A 153 28.81 16.37 19.60
CA GLY A 153 30.12 15.87 19.07
C GLY A 153 30.03 15.02 17.82
N GLU A 154 28.86 14.55 17.41
CA GLU A 154 28.71 13.73 16.18
C GLU A 154 28.56 14.64 14.95
N LYS A 155 29.59 14.65 14.07
CA LYS A 155 29.51 15.33 12.77
C LYS A 155 28.49 14.60 11.88
N PRO A 156 27.67 15.34 11.09
CA PRO A 156 26.81 14.71 10.11
C PRO A 156 27.67 13.95 9.08
N ARG A 157 27.34 12.69 8.87
CA ARG A 157 27.86 11.89 7.75
C ARG A 157 27.21 12.30 6.45
#